data_060d0baebe3919130f3fa697b14f4231
#
_entry.id   060d0baebe3919130f3fa697b14f4231
#
_cell.length_a   1.000
_cell.length_b   1.000
_cell.length_c   1.000
_cell.angle_alpha   90.00
_cell.angle_beta   90.00
_cell.angle_gamma   90.00
#
_symmetry.space_group_name_H-M   'P 1'
#
loop_
_entity.id
_entity.type
_entity.pdbx_description
1 polymer ?
#
loop_
_entity_poly.entity_id
_entity_poly.type
_entity_poly.pdbx_seq_one_letter_code
_entity_poly.pdbx_strand_id
1 'polypeptide(L)'
;MNDVRIDTPRGITLAGTLQLPAGAAPIDLEVSTTSEDTQPPQARPEGVVLLAHDFLTDRHGQGGRLDWIGARYREAGLATLNLDFSGLGESDDDVITLASEAEDLRAASSWLAGLGFTRQMIHANGFGATAALLARPEHVRTAVLVGAIVGPQSILWEEIFSPEQLDELAQHGLTRLVDDNPNSREWNVLSKETLADFSMQDPQHTLADLPWPVLMVHGVLSNELPDT
;
A
#
# COMPACT_ATOMS: atom_id res chain seq x y z
N MET A 1 19.51 -1.07 2.06
CA MET A 1 18.19 -1.67 2.36
C MET A 1 17.98 -1.45 3.83
N ASN A 2 16.97 -0.71 4.21
CA ASN A 2 16.68 -0.37 5.59
C ASN A 2 15.23 -0.78 5.89
N ASP A 3 15.05 -1.74 6.79
CA ASP A 3 13.74 -2.03 7.34
C ASP A 3 13.33 -0.88 8.25
N VAL A 4 12.10 -0.45 8.10
CA VAL A 4 11.54 0.71 8.80
C VAL A 4 10.24 0.35 9.50
N ARG A 5 9.93 1.11 10.55
CA ARG A 5 8.66 1.06 11.26
C ARG A 5 8.02 2.43 11.22
N ILE A 6 6.75 2.48 10.87
CA ILE A 6 6.01 3.72 10.67
C ILE A 6 4.75 3.69 11.52
N ASP A 7 4.64 4.61 12.46
CA ASP A 7 3.46 4.69 13.32
C ASP A 7 2.32 5.42 12.61
N THR A 8 1.13 4.86 12.70
CA THR A 8 -0.10 5.48 12.20
C THR A 8 -0.81 6.25 13.31
N PRO A 9 -1.69 7.21 12.97
CA PRO A 9 -2.52 7.91 13.96
C PRO A 9 -3.42 6.97 14.78
N ARG A 10 -3.73 5.77 14.26
CA ARG A 10 -4.50 4.73 14.97
C ARG A 10 -3.70 3.96 16.01
N GLY A 11 -2.38 4.19 16.10
CA GLY A 11 -1.49 3.46 17.01
C GLY A 11 -1.07 2.09 16.49
N ILE A 12 -1.20 1.86 15.18
CA ILE A 12 -0.71 0.69 14.46
C ILE A 12 0.68 1.02 13.91
N THR A 13 1.63 0.09 14.04
CA THR A 13 2.96 0.23 13.48
C THR A 13 3.07 -0.57 12.17
N LEU A 14 3.33 0.14 11.08
CA LEU A 14 3.52 -0.47 9.77
C LEU A 14 4.98 -0.90 9.57
N ALA A 15 5.18 -2.04 8.92
CA ALA A 15 6.49 -2.49 8.47
C ALA A 15 6.72 -2.03 7.02
N GLY A 16 7.95 -1.70 6.70
CA GLY A 16 8.34 -1.34 5.34
C GLY A 16 9.82 -1.52 5.09
N THR A 17 10.20 -1.43 3.83
CA THR A 17 11.59 -1.49 3.40
C THR A 17 11.92 -0.29 2.53
N LEU A 18 12.72 0.65 3.07
CA LEU A 18 13.21 1.82 2.35
C LEU A 18 14.52 1.48 1.63
N GLN A 19 14.56 1.70 0.32
CA GLN A 19 15.73 1.45 -0.50
C GLN A 19 16.08 2.68 -1.34
N LEU A 20 17.37 3.01 -1.40
CA LEU A 20 17.89 4.11 -2.16
C LEU A 20 18.48 3.63 -3.50
N PRO A 21 18.50 4.48 -4.53
CA PRO A 21 19.22 4.18 -5.75
C PRO A 21 20.74 4.08 -5.51
N ALA A 22 21.46 3.40 -6.40
CA ALA A 22 22.90 3.25 -6.29
C ALA A 22 23.60 4.61 -6.28
N GLY A 23 24.55 4.79 -5.35
CA GLY A 23 25.32 6.04 -5.22
C GLY A 23 24.61 7.18 -4.50
N ALA A 24 23.40 6.96 -4.00
CA ALA A 24 22.73 7.95 -3.13
C ALA A 24 23.35 7.98 -1.73
N ALA A 25 23.32 9.15 -1.09
CA ALA A 25 23.72 9.31 0.31
C ALA A 25 22.83 8.46 1.22
N PRO A 26 23.39 7.86 2.28
CA PRO A 26 22.60 7.26 3.35
C PRO A 26 21.61 8.29 3.94
N ILE A 27 20.43 7.84 4.29
CA ILE A 27 19.45 8.67 5.01
C ILE A 27 19.53 8.28 6.48
N ASP A 28 19.68 9.29 7.34
CA ASP A 28 19.52 9.11 8.78
C ASP A 28 18.03 8.92 9.06
N LEU A 29 17.67 7.73 9.54
CA LEU A 29 16.29 7.38 9.89
C LEU A 29 15.93 7.86 11.31
N GLU A 30 16.94 8.22 12.13
CA GLU A 30 16.74 8.86 13.40
C GLU A 30 16.74 10.38 13.17
N VAL A 31 15.59 11.02 13.29
CA VAL A 31 15.44 12.48 13.20
C VAL A 31 16.16 13.12 14.40
N SER A 32 17.47 13.26 14.29
CA SER A 32 18.27 14.03 15.25
C SER A 32 18.42 15.47 14.74
N THR A 33 17.83 16.41 15.46
CA THR A 33 17.81 17.84 15.12
C THR A 33 19.16 18.55 15.34
N THR A 34 20.28 17.83 15.43
CA THR A 34 21.61 18.44 15.64
C THR A 34 22.70 17.62 14.96
N SER A 35 23.09 18.02 13.75
CA SER A 35 24.50 17.93 13.35
C SER A 35 24.81 18.87 12.19
N GLU A 36 25.60 19.89 12.47
CA GLU A 36 26.39 20.63 11.49
C GLU A 36 27.49 19.67 10.97
N ASP A 37 27.18 18.86 10.00
CA ASP A 37 28.17 18.00 9.35
C ASP A 37 28.50 18.54 7.96
N THR A 38 29.72 19.06 7.83
CA THR A 38 30.32 19.69 6.65
C THR A 38 30.82 18.67 5.63
N GLN A 39 30.03 17.67 5.29
CA GLN A 39 30.27 16.86 4.08
C GLN A 39 29.59 17.49 2.86
N PRO A 40 30.26 17.48 1.67
CA PRO A 40 29.61 17.96 0.46
C PRO A 40 28.31 17.17 0.25
N PRO A 41 27.19 17.83 -0.13
CA PRO A 41 25.91 17.17 -0.26
C PRO A 41 26.02 16.07 -1.31
N GLN A 42 26.04 14.82 -0.86
CA GLN A 42 25.82 13.69 -1.74
C GLN A 42 24.42 13.82 -2.31
N ALA A 43 24.24 13.56 -3.59
CA ALA A 43 22.97 13.75 -4.27
C ALA A 43 21.89 12.90 -3.61
N ARG A 44 20.88 13.56 -3.01
CA ARG A 44 19.67 12.88 -2.57
C ARG A 44 18.84 12.50 -3.80
N PRO A 45 18.12 11.38 -3.77
CA PRO A 45 17.17 11.05 -4.84
C PRO A 45 16.17 12.18 -5.07
N GLU A 46 15.82 12.46 -6.32
CA GLU A 46 14.85 13.53 -6.65
C GLU A 46 13.44 13.26 -6.12
N GLY A 47 13.14 11.99 -5.82
CA GLY A 47 11.85 11.58 -5.29
C GLY A 47 11.86 10.15 -4.80
N VAL A 48 10.72 9.72 -4.29
CA VAL A 48 10.48 8.38 -3.77
C VAL A 48 9.19 7.79 -4.34
N VAL A 49 9.21 6.48 -4.57
CA VAL A 49 8.01 5.71 -4.95
C VAL A 49 7.56 4.88 -3.75
N LEU A 50 6.34 5.14 -3.29
CA LEU A 50 5.63 4.30 -2.33
C LEU A 50 4.99 3.15 -3.10
N LEU A 51 5.41 1.92 -2.80
CA LEU A 51 4.93 0.69 -3.42
C LEU A 51 3.90 0.05 -2.50
N ALA A 52 2.67 -0.07 -2.98
CA ALA A 52 1.53 -0.60 -2.25
C ALA A 52 1.05 -1.90 -2.90
N HIS A 53 0.94 -2.94 -2.10
CA HIS A 53 0.58 -4.28 -2.55
C HIS A 53 -0.95 -4.48 -2.70
N ASP A 54 -1.34 -5.62 -3.23
CA ASP A 54 -2.73 -6.02 -3.41
C ASP A 54 -3.30 -6.71 -2.15
N PHE A 55 -4.60 -6.99 -2.18
CA PHE A 55 -5.35 -7.68 -1.12
C PHE A 55 -4.69 -9.01 -0.73
N LEU A 56 -4.57 -9.24 0.58
CA LEU A 56 -3.99 -10.47 1.16
C LEU A 56 -2.59 -10.84 0.67
N THR A 57 -1.81 -9.85 0.21
CA THR A 57 -0.38 -10.02 -0.09
C THR A 57 0.48 -9.22 0.89
N ASP A 58 1.77 -9.17 0.66
CA ASP A 58 2.71 -8.39 1.47
C ASP A 58 3.50 -7.39 0.61
N ARG A 59 4.41 -6.63 1.23
CA ARG A 59 5.26 -5.61 0.58
C ARG A 59 6.10 -6.11 -0.58
N HIS A 60 6.30 -7.42 -0.71
CA HIS A 60 7.02 -8.02 -1.84
C HIS A 60 6.11 -8.19 -3.05
N GLY A 61 4.79 -8.26 -2.82
CA GLY A 61 3.77 -8.57 -3.82
C GLY A 61 3.85 -10.01 -4.30
N GLN A 62 2.84 -10.46 -5.00
CA GLN A 62 2.77 -11.83 -5.49
C GLN A 62 4.03 -12.20 -6.30
N GLY A 63 4.76 -13.23 -5.84
CA GLY A 63 5.97 -13.70 -6.50
C GLY A 63 7.14 -12.71 -6.53
N GLY A 64 7.20 -11.75 -5.58
CA GLY A 64 8.27 -10.74 -5.52
C GLY A 64 8.14 -9.64 -6.59
N ARG A 65 6.95 -9.46 -7.14
CA ARG A 65 6.72 -8.52 -8.25
C ARG A 65 7.01 -7.07 -7.87
N LEU A 66 6.66 -6.66 -6.65
CA LEU A 66 6.92 -5.29 -6.19
C LEU A 66 8.42 -5.04 -5.96
N ASP A 67 9.18 -6.04 -5.53
CA ASP A 67 10.63 -5.92 -5.43
C ASP A 67 11.28 -5.68 -6.78
N TRP A 68 10.82 -6.41 -7.80
CA TRP A 68 11.29 -6.24 -9.18
C TRP A 68 10.93 -4.84 -9.72
N ILE A 69 9.69 -4.38 -9.52
CA ILE A 69 9.24 -3.04 -9.91
C ILE A 69 10.06 -1.98 -9.18
N GLY A 70 10.25 -2.13 -7.87
CA GLY A 70 11.06 -1.22 -7.06
C GLY A 70 12.50 -1.12 -7.56
N ALA A 71 13.09 -2.25 -7.97
CA ALA A 71 14.43 -2.25 -8.58
C ALA A 71 14.49 -1.38 -9.85
N ARG A 72 13.46 -1.42 -10.71
CA ARG A 72 13.40 -0.56 -11.91
C ARG A 72 13.28 0.93 -11.57
N TYR A 73 12.52 1.29 -10.54
CA TYR A 73 12.46 2.67 -10.07
C TYR A 73 13.81 3.14 -9.51
N ARG A 74 14.52 2.28 -8.77
CA ARG A 74 15.85 2.62 -8.26
C ARG A 74 16.91 2.75 -9.37
N GLU A 75 16.84 1.95 -10.42
CA GLU A 75 17.66 2.12 -11.62
C GLU A 75 17.39 3.45 -12.34
N ALA A 76 16.15 3.97 -12.23
CA ALA A 76 15.78 5.29 -12.73
C ALA A 76 16.13 6.45 -11.77
N GLY A 77 16.84 6.18 -10.65
CA GLY A 77 17.32 7.19 -9.72
C GLY A 77 16.33 7.59 -8.61
N LEU A 78 15.22 6.86 -8.46
CA LEU A 78 14.23 7.13 -7.41
C LEU A 78 14.48 6.23 -6.19
N ALA A 79 14.21 6.72 -4.99
CA ALA A 79 14.09 5.87 -3.81
C ALA A 79 12.79 5.06 -3.87
N THR A 80 12.70 3.96 -3.11
CA THR A 80 11.46 3.17 -3.01
C THR A 80 11.17 2.81 -1.56
N LEU A 81 9.91 2.89 -1.18
CA LEU A 81 9.38 2.33 0.07
C LEU A 81 8.38 1.23 -0.29
N ASN A 82 8.74 -0.01 -0.02
CA ASN A 82 7.79 -1.13 -0.05
C ASN A 82 7.12 -1.19 1.32
N LEU A 83 5.80 -1.15 1.38
CA LEU A 83 5.02 -1.06 2.63
C LEU A 83 4.14 -2.30 2.80
N ASP A 84 4.13 -2.90 4.00
CA ASP A 84 3.06 -3.79 4.43
C ASP A 84 1.93 -2.95 5.01
N PHE A 85 0.70 -3.15 4.54
CA PHE A 85 -0.48 -2.54 5.15
C PHE A 85 -0.78 -3.13 6.53
N SER A 86 -1.49 -2.41 7.36
CA SER A 86 -1.97 -2.88 8.66
C SER A 86 -2.77 -4.19 8.52
N GLY A 87 -2.52 -5.13 9.42
CA GLY A 87 -3.10 -6.48 9.37
C GLY A 87 -2.45 -7.42 8.35
N LEU A 88 -1.41 -6.99 7.61
CA LEU A 88 -0.73 -7.76 6.55
C LEU A 88 0.79 -7.76 6.75
N GLY A 89 1.46 -8.77 6.19
CA GLY A 89 2.90 -8.94 6.26
C GLY A 89 3.45 -8.87 7.68
N GLU A 90 4.43 -8.00 7.93
CA GLU A 90 5.08 -7.78 9.23
C GLU A 90 4.56 -6.52 9.97
N SER A 91 3.50 -5.88 9.48
CA SER A 91 2.80 -4.80 10.18
C SER A 91 2.00 -5.33 11.36
N ASP A 92 1.64 -4.46 12.30
CA ASP A 92 0.79 -4.83 13.44
C ASP A 92 -0.57 -5.38 12.97
N ASP A 93 -1.21 -6.16 13.85
CA ASP A 93 -2.53 -6.73 13.57
C ASP A 93 -3.61 -5.65 13.48
N ASP A 94 -4.43 -5.75 12.46
CA ASP A 94 -5.60 -4.90 12.25
C ASP A 94 -6.61 -5.63 11.36
N VAL A 95 -7.82 -5.06 11.26
CA VAL A 95 -8.83 -5.49 10.29
C VAL A 95 -8.53 -4.82 8.95
N ILE A 96 -8.45 -5.65 7.91
CA ILE A 96 -8.13 -5.19 6.55
C ILE A 96 -9.37 -4.50 5.96
N THR A 97 -9.25 -3.20 5.68
CA THR A 97 -10.28 -2.39 5.01
C THR A 97 -9.63 -1.35 4.09
N LEU A 98 -10.38 -0.84 3.12
CA LEU A 98 -9.90 0.30 2.30
C LEU A 98 -9.65 1.55 3.15
N ALA A 99 -10.42 1.74 4.21
CA ALA A 99 -10.25 2.88 5.11
C ALA A 99 -8.93 2.79 5.88
N SER A 100 -8.58 1.60 6.42
CA SER A 100 -7.32 1.38 7.12
C SER A 100 -6.12 1.52 6.17
N GLU A 101 -6.15 0.89 4.99
CA GLU A 101 -5.06 1.02 4.01
C GLU A 101 -4.90 2.45 3.48
N ALA A 102 -5.99 3.20 3.30
CA ALA A 102 -5.91 4.60 2.92
C ALA A 102 -5.23 5.47 4.00
N GLU A 103 -5.48 5.19 5.28
CA GLU A 103 -4.81 5.87 6.39
C GLU A 103 -3.32 5.48 6.45
N ASP A 104 -3.00 4.21 6.24
CA ASP A 104 -1.62 3.71 6.20
C ASP A 104 -0.81 4.42 5.11
N LEU A 105 -1.39 4.60 3.91
CA LEU A 105 -0.75 5.35 2.83
C LEU A 105 -0.50 6.82 3.18
N ARG A 106 -1.44 7.46 3.90
CA ARG A 106 -1.25 8.84 4.38
C ARG A 106 -0.13 8.91 5.43
N ALA A 107 -0.09 7.95 6.35
CA ALA A 107 0.95 7.86 7.38
C ALA A 107 2.34 7.65 6.74
N ALA A 108 2.45 6.69 5.82
CA ALA A 108 3.69 6.41 5.10
C ALA A 108 4.17 7.63 4.27
N SER A 109 3.25 8.31 3.58
CA SER A 109 3.55 9.53 2.83
C SER A 109 4.04 10.67 3.73
N SER A 110 3.41 10.86 4.88
CA SER A 110 3.81 11.88 5.86
C SER A 110 5.17 11.56 6.47
N TRP A 111 5.42 10.30 6.80
CA TRP A 111 6.72 9.83 7.30
C TRP A 111 7.83 10.07 6.27
N LEU A 112 7.61 9.74 5.00
CA LEU A 112 8.55 10.03 3.91
C LEU A 112 8.82 11.53 3.76
N ALA A 113 7.80 12.37 3.91
CA ALA A 113 7.95 13.82 3.87
C ALA A 113 8.80 14.33 5.05
N GLY A 114 8.66 13.75 6.24
CA GLY A 114 9.51 14.01 7.41
C GLY A 114 10.99 13.69 7.15
N LEU A 115 11.30 12.69 6.32
CA LEU A 115 12.65 12.38 5.85
C LEU A 115 13.14 13.31 4.71
N GLY A 116 12.31 14.27 4.27
CA GLY A 116 12.63 15.21 3.20
C GLY A 116 12.19 14.79 1.80
N PHE A 117 11.49 13.66 1.64
CA PHE A 117 10.90 13.24 0.37
C PHE A 117 9.55 13.94 0.13
N THR A 118 9.59 15.18 -0.37
CA THR A 118 8.38 15.98 -0.66
C THR A 118 7.83 15.79 -2.07
N ARG A 119 8.54 15.03 -2.93
CA ARG A 119 8.10 14.62 -4.26
C ARG A 119 7.91 13.10 -4.26
N GLN A 120 6.66 12.68 -4.11
CA GLN A 120 6.32 11.28 -3.98
C GLN A 120 5.50 10.82 -5.18
N MET A 121 5.63 9.55 -5.50
CA MET A 121 4.80 8.81 -6.45
C MET A 121 4.25 7.58 -5.73
N ILE A 122 3.04 7.16 -6.07
CA ILE A 122 2.51 5.86 -5.67
C ILE A 122 2.53 4.92 -6.88
N HIS A 123 2.99 3.69 -6.66
CA HIS A 123 2.73 2.56 -7.55
C HIS A 123 2.00 1.50 -6.72
N ALA A 124 0.75 1.23 -7.06
CA ALA A 124 -0.12 0.38 -6.26
C ALA A 124 -0.85 -0.65 -7.11
N ASN A 125 -1.16 -1.80 -6.51
CA ASN A 125 -1.84 -2.92 -7.14
C ASN A 125 -3.16 -3.22 -6.44
N GLY A 126 -4.19 -3.60 -7.22
CA GLY A 126 -5.47 -4.13 -6.77
C GLY A 126 -6.15 -3.29 -5.69
N PHE A 127 -6.38 -3.89 -4.53
CA PHE A 127 -7.00 -3.25 -3.38
C PHE A 127 -6.21 -2.05 -2.87
N GLY A 128 -4.87 -2.16 -2.78
CA GLY A 128 -4.00 -1.04 -2.44
C GLY A 128 -4.04 0.10 -3.47
N ALA A 129 -4.31 -0.20 -4.75
CA ALA A 129 -4.52 0.83 -5.76
C ALA A 129 -5.83 1.60 -5.53
N THR A 130 -6.89 0.91 -5.09
CA THR A 130 -8.15 1.54 -4.69
C THR A 130 -7.95 2.39 -3.42
N ALA A 131 -7.23 1.85 -2.43
CA ALA A 131 -6.87 2.59 -1.22
C ALA A 131 -6.10 3.88 -1.56
N ALA A 132 -5.20 3.87 -2.56
CA ALA A 132 -4.47 5.06 -3.01
C ALA A 132 -5.41 6.14 -3.60
N LEU A 133 -6.44 5.75 -4.36
CA LEU A 133 -7.45 6.68 -4.87
C LEU A 133 -8.26 7.34 -3.74
N LEU A 134 -8.49 6.64 -2.64
CA LEU A 134 -9.20 7.16 -1.46
C LEU A 134 -8.27 7.95 -0.52
N ALA A 135 -7.02 7.53 -0.40
CA ALA A 135 -6.03 8.15 0.47
C ALA A 135 -5.66 9.57 0.05
N ARG A 136 -5.39 9.77 -1.22
CA ARG A 136 -4.98 11.06 -1.82
C ARG A 136 -3.91 11.80 -1.01
N PRO A 137 -2.75 11.19 -0.72
CA PRO A 137 -1.76 11.81 0.16
C PRO A 137 -1.23 13.12 -0.42
N GLU A 138 -1.01 14.11 0.44
CA GLU A 138 -0.66 15.50 0.06
C GLU A 138 0.65 15.62 -0.73
N HIS A 139 1.65 14.79 -0.39
CA HIS A 139 2.98 14.86 -1.00
C HIS A 139 3.11 14.08 -2.30
N VAL A 140 2.09 13.32 -2.69
CA VAL A 140 2.05 12.59 -3.96
C VAL A 140 1.86 13.55 -5.12
N ARG A 141 2.57 13.32 -6.22
CA ARG A 141 2.53 14.13 -7.45
C ARG A 141 2.03 13.36 -8.67
N THR A 142 2.04 12.04 -8.60
CA THR A 142 1.52 11.16 -9.66
C THR A 142 1.34 9.75 -9.11
N ALA A 143 0.52 8.94 -9.79
CA ALA A 143 0.33 7.54 -9.43
C ALA A 143 0.28 6.62 -10.66
N VAL A 144 0.77 5.39 -10.48
CA VAL A 144 0.53 4.24 -11.37
C VAL A 144 -0.30 3.24 -10.59
N LEU A 145 -1.48 2.95 -11.06
CA LEU A 145 -2.46 2.08 -10.41
C LEU A 145 -2.78 0.90 -11.32
N VAL A 146 -2.49 -0.30 -10.85
CA VAL A 146 -2.66 -1.54 -11.61
C VAL A 146 -3.81 -2.34 -11.02
N GLY A 147 -4.87 -2.59 -11.79
CA GLY A 147 -6.03 -3.36 -11.35
C GLY A 147 -6.84 -2.72 -10.22
N ALA A 148 -6.91 -1.38 -10.15
CA ALA A 148 -7.70 -0.70 -9.14
C ALA A 148 -9.19 -1.06 -9.24
N ILE A 149 -9.81 -1.39 -8.11
CA ILE A 149 -11.23 -1.69 -8.02
C ILE A 149 -11.99 -0.36 -7.85
N VAL A 150 -12.54 0.15 -8.94
CA VAL A 150 -13.20 1.45 -8.95
C VAL A 150 -14.72 1.36 -9.03
N GLY A 151 -15.26 0.16 -9.26
CA GLY A 151 -16.70 -0.11 -9.31
C GLY A 151 -17.06 -1.36 -8.51
N PRO A 152 -18.35 -1.61 -8.27
CA PRO A 152 -18.81 -2.74 -7.47
C PRO A 152 -18.40 -4.07 -8.11
N GLN A 153 -17.80 -4.94 -7.31
CA GLN A 153 -17.45 -6.31 -7.68
C GLN A 153 -18.49 -7.28 -7.12
N SER A 154 -18.88 -8.26 -7.94
CA SER A 154 -19.74 -9.36 -7.51
C SER A 154 -18.87 -10.56 -7.15
N ILE A 155 -18.55 -10.72 -5.88
CA ILE A 155 -17.73 -11.82 -5.36
C ILE A 155 -18.65 -12.84 -4.69
N LEU A 156 -18.51 -14.11 -5.08
CA LEU A 156 -19.20 -15.24 -4.44
C LEU A 156 -18.39 -15.67 -3.21
N TRP A 157 -18.64 -15.01 -2.07
CA TRP A 157 -17.90 -15.26 -0.83
C TRP A 157 -18.04 -16.70 -0.33
N GLU A 158 -19.12 -17.38 -0.71
CA GLU A 158 -19.38 -18.81 -0.42
C GLU A 158 -18.37 -19.75 -1.11
N GLU A 159 -17.70 -19.28 -2.15
CA GLU A 159 -16.64 -20.03 -2.84
C GLU A 159 -15.25 -19.80 -2.21
N ILE A 160 -15.12 -18.74 -1.40
CA ILE A 160 -13.86 -18.31 -0.76
C ILE A 160 -13.82 -18.78 0.70
N PHE A 161 -14.91 -18.56 1.45
CA PHE A 161 -15.03 -18.88 2.87
C PHE A 161 -15.68 -20.22 3.12
N SER A 162 -15.20 -20.92 4.16
CA SER A 162 -15.91 -22.09 4.67
C SER A 162 -17.24 -21.68 5.32
N PRO A 163 -18.20 -22.62 5.48
CA PRO A 163 -19.45 -22.36 6.21
C PRO A 163 -19.22 -21.81 7.62
N GLU A 164 -18.19 -22.30 8.32
CA GLU A 164 -17.82 -21.85 9.66
C GLU A 164 -17.34 -20.38 9.67
N GLN A 165 -16.54 -19.99 8.67
CA GLN A 165 -16.08 -18.61 8.50
C GLN A 165 -17.23 -17.66 8.15
N LEU A 166 -18.18 -18.10 7.34
CA LEU A 166 -19.40 -17.33 7.04
C LEU A 166 -20.27 -17.15 8.29
N ASP A 167 -20.39 -18.20 9.12
CA ASP A 167 -21.08 -18.11 10.40
C ASP A 167 -20.37 -17.17 11.39
N GLU A 168 -19.04 -17.20 11.46
CA GLU A 168 -18.24 -16.24 12.26
C GLU A 168 -18.49 -14.78 11.81
N LEU A 169 -18.44 -14.54 10.50
CA LEU A 169 -18.77 -13.23 9.91
C LEU A 169 -20.21 -12.81 10.26
N ALA A 170 -21.15 -13.72 10.19
CA ALA A 170 -22.55 -13.42 10.49
C ALA A 170 -22.76 -13.06 11.96
N GLN A 171 -22.16 -13.83 12.91
CA GLN A 171 -22.36 -13.71 14.34
C GLN A 171 -21.47 -12.65 14.98
N HIS A 172 -20.22 -12.54 14.57
CA HIS A 172 -19.20 -11.70 15.19
C HIS A 172 -18.75 -10.51 14.33
N GLY A 173 -19.10 -10.50 13.04
CA GLY A 173 -18.69 -9.47 12.09
C GLY A 173 -17.26 -9.61 11.59
N LEU A 174 -16.52 -10.60 12.06
CA LEU A 174 -15.11 -10.87 11.75
C LEU A 174 -14.90 -12.35 11.44
N THR A 175 -13.92 -12.67 10.61
CA THR A 175 -13.35 -14.00 10.43
C THR A 175 -11.87 -13.92 10.10
N ARG A 176 -11.18 -15.05 10.06
CA ARG A 176 -9.76 -15.14 9.76
C ARG A 176 -9.51 -16.03 8.55
N LEU A 177 -8.56 -15.60 7.72
CA LEU A 177 -7.96 -16.43 6.67
C LEU A 177 -6.52 -16.75 7.03
N VAL A 178 -6.07 -17.95 6.67
CA VAL A 178 -4.65 -18.32 6.77
C VAL A 178 -3.86 -17.39 5.84
N ASP A 179 -2.77 -16.82 6.34
CA ASP A 179 -1.81 -16.14 5.49
C ASP A 179 -0.89 -17.18 4.84
N ASP A 180 -0.86 -17.24 3.52
CA ASP A 180 -0.01 -18.13 2.73
C ASP A 180 1.20 -17.42 2.11
N ASN A 181 1.43 -16.15 2.46
CA ASN A 181 2.61 -15.41 2.05
C ASN A 181 3.85 -15.88 2.84
N PRO A 182 5.05 -15.73 2.28
CA PRO A 182 6.29 -16.18 2.92
C PRO A 182 6.78 -15.21 4.02
N ASN A 183 5.95 -14.92 5.00
CA ASN A 183 6.23 -14.09 6.16
C ASN A 183 5.89 -14.84 7.48
N SER A 184 5.95 -14.18 8.63
CA SER A 184 5.68 -14.80 9.92
C SER A 184 4.22 -14.73 10.37
N ARG A 185 3.34 -14.07 9.62
CA ARG A 185 1.93 -13.94 9.95
C ARG A 185 1.21 -15.27 9.70
N GLU A 186 0.37 -15.68 10.65
CA GLU A 186 -0.42 -16.93 10.51
C GLU A 186 -1.83 -16.64 9.95
N TRP A 187 -2.38 -15.45 10.24
CA TRP A 187 -3.78 -15.14 9.97
C TRP A 187 -3.96 -13.69 9.52
N ASN A 188 -4.85 -13.50 8.57
CA ASN A 188 -5.38 -12.21 8.15
C ASN A 188 -6.80 -12.06 8.67
N VAL A 189 -7.15 -10.90 9.24
CA VAL A 189 -8.47 -10.63 9.81
C VAL A 189 -9.33 -9.84 8.84
N LEU A 190 -10.47 -10.41 8.47
CA LEU A 190 -11.44 -9.80 7.58
C LEU A 190 -12.75 -9.50 8.32
N SER A 191 -13.46 -8.48 7.87
CA SER A 191 -14.75 -8.06 8.42
C SER A 191 -15.83 -7.99 7.36
N LYS A 192 -17.08 -7.79 7.79
CA LYS A 192 -18.17 -7.45 6.87
C LYS A 192 -17.87 -6.16 6.09
N GLU A 193 -17.13 -5.21 6.68
CA GLU A 193 -16.70 -3.99 6.01
C GLU A 193 -15.69 -4.30 4.90
N THR A 194 -14.72 -5.19 5.16
CA THR A 194 -13.79 -5.67 4.13
C THR A 194 -14.54 -6.22 2.92
N LEU A 195 -15.58 -7.03 3.14
CA LEU A 195 -16.38 -7.61 2.06
C LEU A 195 -17.20 -6.53 1.33
N ALA A 196 -17.73 -5.57 2.06
CA ALA A 196 -18.47 -4.43 1.51
C ALA A 196 -17.56 -3.53 0.65
N ASP A 197 -16.30 -3.38 1.01
CA ASP A 197 -15.32 -2.60 0.25
C ASP A 197 -15.16 -3.06 -1.20
N PHE A 198 -15.38 -4.34 -1.50
CA PHE A 198 -15.39 -4.84 -2.87
C PHE A 198 -16.69 -4.54 -3.63
N SER A 199 -17.83 -4.57 -2.96
CA SER A 199 -19.15 -4.48 -3.60
C SER A 199 -19.76 -3.08 -3.62
N MET A 200 -19.22 -2.14 -2.82
CA MET A 200 -19.82 -0.81 -2.63
C MET A 200 -18.99 0.34 -3.24
N GLN A 201 -18.03 0.03 -4.12
CA GLN A 201 -17.26 1.08 -4.77
C GLN A 201 -18.10 1.88 -5.75
N ASP A 202 -18.06 3.21 -5.61
CA ASP A 202 -18.69 4.15 -6.53
C ASP A 202 -17.62 4.81 -7.41
N PRO A 203 -17.59 4.52 -8.73
CA PRO A 203 -16.60 5.12 -9.63
C PRO A 203 -16.62 6.64 -9.64
N GLN A 204 -17.80 7.26 -9.50
CA GLN A 204 -17.92 8.70 -9.50
C GLN A 204 -17.27 9.32 -8.27
N HIS A 205 -17.41 8.69 -7.11
CA HIS A 205 -16.75 9.14 -5.88
C HIS A 205 -15.25 8.85 -5.91
N THR A 206 -14.85 7.66 -6.33
CA THR A 206 -13.46 7.20 -6.27
C THR A 206 -12.57 7.94 -7.27
N LEU A 207 -13.10 8.29 -8.46
CA LEU A 207 -12.33 8.92 -9.54
C LEU A 207 -12.53 10.43 -9.66
N ALA A 208 -13.48 11.03 -8.92
CA ALA A 208 -13.71 12.47 -8.99
C ALA A 208 -12.55 13.28 -8.40
N ASP A 209 -12.23 14.40 -9.01
CA ASP A 209 -11.33 15.43 -8.48
C ASP A 209 -9.98 14.90 -7.97
N LEU A 210 -9.37 13.96 -8.71
CA LEU A 210 -8.06 13.44 -8.37
C LEU A 210 -7.01 14.56 -8.33
N PRO A 211 -6.25 14.72 -7.22
CA PRO A 211 -5.34 15.87 -7.05
C PRO A 211 -4.05 15.77 -7.87
N TRP A 212 -3.82 14.65 -8.53
CA TRP A 212 -2.62 14.37 -9.32
C TRP A 212 -2.92 13.47 -10.53
N PRO A 213 -2.07 13.50 -11.58
CA PRO A 213 -2.20 12.63 -12.75
C PRO A 213 -2.07 11.15 -12.36
N VAL A 214 -2.89 10.30 -12.96
CA VAL A 214 -2.92 8.86 -12.73
C VAL A 214 -2.73 8.12 -14.05
N LEU A 215 -1.84 7.12 -14.05
CA LEU A 215 -1.81 6.07 -15.06
C LEU A 215 -2.53 4.84 -14.49
N MET A 216 -3.68 4.50 -15.06
CA MET A 216 -4.41 3.27 -14.73
C MET A 216 -4.07 2.18 -15.73
N VAL A 217 -3.76 0.99 -15.21
CA VAL A 217 -3.41 -0.20 -16.00
C VAL A 217 -4.33 -1.35 -15.60
N HIS A 218 -5.10 -1.87 -16.56
CA HIS A 218 -5.97 -3.03 -16.36
C HIS A 218 -5.63 -4.13 -17.36
N GLY A 219 -5.79 -5.38 -16.93
CA GLY A 219 -5.69 -6.54 -17.81
C GLY A 219 -6.94 -6.68 -18.67
N VAL A 220 -6.77 -7.00 -19.96
CA VAL A 220 -7.92 -7.19 -20.89
C VAL A 220 -8.82 -8.38 -20.57
N LEU A 221 -8.38 -9.26 -19.68
CA LEU A 221 -9.16 -10.44 -19.22
C LEU A 221 -9.64 -10.25 -17.77
N SER A 222 -9.44 -9.07 -17.16
CA SER A 222 -9.93 -8.82 -15.81
C SER A 222 -11.44 -8.57 -15.86
N ASN A 223 -12.19 -9.23 -14.98
CA ASN A 223 -13.62 -9.00 -14.82
C ASN A 223 -13.94 -7.63 -14.18
N GLU A 224 -12.91 -6.82 -13.94
CA GLU A 224 -12.97 -5.52 -13.29
C GLU A 224 -13.32 -4.37 -14.24
N LEU A 225 -13.25 -4.62 -15.56
CA LEU A 225 -13.69 -3.65 -16.56
C LEU A 225 -15.16 -3.90 -16.89
N PRO A 226 -16.05 -2.90 -16.73
CA PRO A 226 -17.40 -3.03 -17.25
C PRO A 226 -17.34 -3.23 -18.77
N ASP A 227 -18.17 -4.10 -19.28
CA ASP A 227 -18.39 -4.23 -20.73
C ASP A 227 -18.79 -2.86 -21.29
N THR A 228 -17.91 -2.26 -22.12
CA THR A 228 -18.16 -0.99 -22.81
C THR A 228 -18.94 -1.22 -24.09
#